data_c1584da367b75a234e8ff6a8ad05b59e
#
_entry.id   c1584da367b75a234e8ff6a8ad05b59e
#
_cell.length_a   1.000
_cell.length_b   1.000
_cell.length_c   1.000
_cell.angle_alpha   90.00
_cell.angle_beta   90.00
_cell.angle_gamma   90.00
#
_symmetry.space_group_name_H-M   'P 1'
#
loop_
_entity.id
_entity.type
_entity.pdbx_description
1 polymer ?
#
loop_
_entity_poly.entity_id
_entity_poly.type
_entity_poly.pdbx_seq_one_letter_code
_entity_poly.pdbx_strand_id
1 'polypeptide(L)'
;MTTTNLLTPGDSFPALTIKHPGGDEVELPLPGEYTVVLFYRGGWCPYCNAQLRAFQRAHDKLADLGVHVVALSIDDEATTQATIDKHGLTFPVGHSAAAQAIAEATGALVNPAAGYIESTGFVVGPDGKVLVSVYSSNAIGRLVPDDVIGFIRYVREHERAAA
;
A
#
# COMPACT_ATOMS: atom_id res chain seq x y z
N MET A 1 -8.83 -9.11 25.31
CA MET A 1 -8.00 -8.04 24.71
C MET A 1 -7.44 -8.56 23.40
N THR A 2 -7.86 -8.00 22.30
CA THR A 2 -7.25 -8.29 21.01
C THR A 2 -5.92 -7.54 20.95
N THR A 3 -4.82 -8.27 20.98
CA THR A 3 -3.50 -7.66 20.78
C THR A 3 -3.41 -7.31 19.30
N THR A 4 -3.44 -6.04 18.99
CA THR A 4 -3.24 -5.57 17.62
C THR A 4 -1.76 -5.72 17.30
N ASN A 5 -1.40 -6.69 16.46
CA ASN A 5 -0.04 -6.86 15.99
C ASN A 5 0.26 -5.87 14.87
N LEU A 6 0.70 -4.70 15.23
CA LEU A 6 1.20 -3.74 14.24
C LEU A 6 2.48 -4.28 13.62
N LEU A 7 2.56 -4.24 12.30
CA LEU A 7 3.81 -4.52 11.61
C LEU A 7 4.75 -3.32 11.78
N THR A 8 5.96 -3.60 12.19
CA THR A 8 7.00 -2.59 12.38
C THR A 8 8.25 -2.97 11.58
N PRO A 9 9.23 -2.07 11.42
CA PRO A 9 10.44 -2.38 10.66
C PRO A 9 11.11 -3.67 11.14
N GLY A 10 11.41 -4.55 10.18
CA GLY A 10 11.99 -5.86 10.40
C GLY A 10 10.99 -7.01 10.42
N ASP A 11 9.71 -6.74 10.58
CA ASP A 11 8.67 -7.78 10.52
C ASP A 11 8.47 -8.25 9.08
N SER A 12 8.17 -9.52 8.90
CA SER A 12 7.81 -10.07 7.59
C SER A 12 6.43 -9.57 7.16
N PHE A 13 6.34 -9.04 5.95
CA PHE A 13 5.06 -8.65 5.38
C PHE A 13 4.26 -9.91 5.03
N PRO A 14 2.98 -10.02 5.42
CA PRO A 14 2.19 -11.22 5.20
C PRO A 14 1.90 -11.45 3.71
N ALA A 15 1.66 -12.72 3.35
CA ALA A 15 1.21 -13.07 2.01
C ALA A 15 -0.19 -12.51 1.77
N LEU A 16 -0.33 -11.63 0.79
CA LEU A 16 -1.61 -11.05 0.38
C LEU A 16 -1.74 -11.15 -1.14
N THR A 17 -2.93 -11.52 -1.59
CA THR A 17 -3.27 -11.51 -3.02
C THR A 17 -4.03 -10.24 -3.34
N ILE A 18 -3.52 -9.45 -4.28
CA ILE A 18 -4.16 -8.24 -4.78
C ILE A 18 -4.89 -8.58 -6.07
N LYS A 19 -6.21 -8.48 -6.04
CA LYS A 19 -7.07 -8.79 -7.21
C LYS A 19 -7.33 -7.52 -7.99
N HIS A 20 -6.62 -7.35 -9.10
CA HIS A 20 -6.82 -6.23 -10.01
C HIS A 20 -8.08 -6.48 -10.87
N PRO A 21 -8.88 -5.45 -11.18
CA PRO A 21 -10.03 -5.63 -12.08
C PRO A 21 -9.60 -6.22 -13.42
N GLY A 22 -10.40 -7.14 -13.95
CA GLY A 22 -10.08 -7.85 -15.18
C GLY A 22 -9.47 -9.23 -14.97
N GLY A 23 -9.19 -9.61 -13.71
CA GLY A 23 -8.75 -10.96 -13.37
C GLY A 23 -7.27 -11.11 -13.07
N ASP A 24 -6.44 -10.10 -13.30
CA ASP A 24 -5.03 -10.14 -12.93
C ASP A 24 -4.86 -10.13 -11.41
N GLU A 25 -3.92 -10.91 -10.92
CA GLU A 25 -3.60 -10.99 -9.51
C GLU A 25 -2.12 -10.68 -9.26
N VAL A 26 -1.84 -9.99 -8.15
CA VAL A 26 -0.48 -9.72 -7.69
C VAL A 26 -0.33 -10.32 -6.31
N GLU A 27 0.65 -11.19 -6.17
CA GLU A 27 0.99 -11.81 -4.88
C GLU A 27 2.04 -10.96 -4.16
N LEU A 28 1.74 -10.55 -2.91
CA LEU A 28 2.68 -9.83 -2.05
C LEU A 28 3.27 -10.77 -1.01
N PRO A 29 4.50 -10.53 -0.54
CA PRO A 29 5.46 -9.53 -1.02
C PRO A 29 6.08 -9.89 -2.37
N LEU A 30 6.58 -8.89 -3.10
CA LEU A 30 7.28 -9.11 -4.37
C LEU A 30 8.74 -9.44 -4.09
N PRO A 31 9.21 -10.67 -4.42
CA PRO A 31 10.60 -11.04 -4.13
C PRO A 31 11.60 -10.20 -4.94
N GLY A 32 12.62 -9.70 -4.24
CA GLY A 32 13.69 -8.94 -4.87
C GLY A 32 13.34 -7.48 -5.22
N GLU A 33 12.15 -7.02 -4.86
CA GLU A 33 11.65 -5.71 -5.24
C GLU A 33 11.25 -4.87 -4.03
N TYR A 34 11.47 -3.55 -4.10
CA TYR A 34 10.85 -2.63 -3.15
C TYR A 34 9.39 -2.43 -3.54
N THR A 35 8.49 -2.45 -2.57
CA THR A 35 7.05 -2.29 -2.81
C THR A 35 6.45 -1.30 -1.82
N VAL A 36 5.68 -0.35 -2.34
CA VAL A 36 4.78 0.48 -1.54
C VAL A 36 3.40 -0.16 -1.58
N VAL A 37 2.85 -0.47 -0.42
CA VAL A 37 1.50 -1.03 -0.29
C VAL A 37 0.60 0.01 0.35
N LEU A 38 -0.47 0.40 -0.34
CA LEU A 38 -1.41 1.41 0.12
C LEU A 38 -2.79 0.79 0.33
N PHE A 39 -3.22 0.68 1.58
CA PHE A 39 -4.62 0.40 1.87
C PHE A 39 -5.34 1.74 1.92
N TYR A 40 -6.40 1.89 1.14
CA TYR A 40 -7.18 3.12 1.11
C TYR A 40 -8.64 2.83 1.50
N ARG A 41 -9.31 3.87 1.96
CA ARG A 41 -10.65 3.75 2.55
C ARG A 41 -11.72 3.42 1.50
N GLY A 42 -11.59 4.00 0.32
CA GLY A 42 -12.50 3.79 -0.80
C GLY A 42 -12.40 4.90 -1.83
N GLY A 43 -12.96 4.68 -3.01
CA GLY A 43 -12.98 5.65 -4.10
C GLY A 43 -13.76 6.93 -3.79
N TRP A 44 -14.59 6.93 -2.76
CA TRP A 44 -15.34 8.08 -2.26
C TRP A 44 -14.48 9.03 -1.41
N CYS A 45 -13.31 8.61 -0.96
CA CYS A 45 -12.46 9.35 -0.01
C CYS A 45 -11.56 10.34 -0.74
N PRO A 46 -11.73 11.67 -0.54
CA PRO A 46 -10.91 12.66 -1.25
C PRO A 46 -9.40 12.57 -0.94
N TYR A 47 -9.05 12.29 0.32
CA TYR A 47 -7.66 12.14 0.73
C TYR A 47 -7.02 10.90 0.12
N CYS A 48 -7.79 9.81 0.00
CA CYS A 48 -7.35 8.59 -0.67
C CYS A 48 -7.08 8.85 -2.16
N ASN A 49 -7.99 9.52 -2.82
CA ASN A 49 -7.86 9.86 -4.24
C ASN A 49 -6.65 10.77 -4.47
N ALA A 50 -6.42 11.75 -3.59
CA ALA A 50 -5.25 12.63 -3.67
C ALA A 50 -3.94 11.82 -3.52
N GLN A 51 -3.91 10.87 -2.61
CA GLN A 51 -2.74 10.00 -2.42
C GLN A 51 -2.48 9.12 -3.64
N LEU A 52 -3.52 8.47 -4.17
CA LEU A 52 -3.38 7.62 -5.37
C LEU A 52 -2.87 8.43 -6.57
N ARG A 53 -3.41 9.63 -6.78
CA ARG A 53 -2.92 10.51 -7.85
C ARG A 53 -1.49 10.95 -7.64
N ALA A 54 -1.09 11.23 -6.39
CA ALA A 54 0.29 11.63 -6.08
C ALA A 54 1.27 10.50 -6.40
N PHE A 55 0.96 9.27 -6.04
CA PHE A 55 1.80 8.12 -6.39
C PHE A 55 1.81 7.87 -7.91
N GLN A 56 0.71 8.12 -8.59
CA GLN A 56 0.68 8.01 -10.05
C GLN A 56 1.58 9.05 -10.72
N ARG A 57 1.57 10.29 -10.25
CA ARG A 57 2.47 11.33 -10.77
C ARG A 57 3.94 11.00 -10.52
N ALA A 58 4.25 10.32 -9.43
CA ALA A 58 5.61 9.91 -9.08
C ALA A 58 5.99 8.52 -9.64
N HIS A 59 5.11 7.89 -10.39
CA HIS A 59 5.26 6.51 -10.84
C HIS A 59 6.60 6.25 -11.55
N ASP A 60 6.99 7.12 -12.49
CA ASP A 60 8.23 6.95 -13.25
C ASP A 60 9.47 7.09 -12.36
N LYS A 61 9.47 8.06 -11.44
CA LYS A 61 10.57 8.25 -10.48
C LYS A 61 10.71 7.04 -9.56
N LEU A 62 9.59 6.49 -9.10
CA LEU A 62 9.57 5.29 -8.26
C LEU A 62 10.06 4.07 -9.04
N ALA A 63 9.59 3.90 -10.27
CA ALA A 63 10.02 2.80 -11.14
C ALA A 63 11.53 2.86 -11.41
N ASP A 64 12.08 4.04 -11.65
CA ASP A 64 13.51 4.25 -11.85
C ASP A 64 14.34 3.84 -10.62
N LEU A 65 13.74 3.91 -9.43
CA LEU A 65 14.36 3.45 -8.19
C LEU A 65 14.08 1.96 -7.89
N GLY A 66 13.36 1.26 -8.77
CA GLY A 66 12.97 -0.13 -8.56
C GLY A 66 11.88 -0.31 -7.51
N VAL A 67 11.02 0.70 -7.34
CA VAL A 67 9.93 0.69 -6.38
C VAL A 67 8.60 0.49 -7.09
N HIS A 68 7.89 -0.57 -6.71
CA HIS A 68 6.54 -0.87 -7.20
C HIS A 68 5.51 -0.31 -6.24
N VAL A 69 4.36 0.10 -6.77
CA VAL A 69 3.22 0.58 -5.98
C VAL A 69 2.05 -0.36 -6.20
N VAL A 70 1.40 -0.75 -5.12
CA VAL A 70 0.12 -1.48 -5.16
C VAL A 70 -0.84 -0.86 -4.17
N ALA A 71 -2.12 -0.82 -4.52
CA ALA A 71 -3.16 -0.29 -3.64
C ALA A 71 -4.28 -1.31 -3.49
N LEU A 72 -5.06 -1.19 -2.41
CA LEU A 72 -6.11 -2.16 -2.08
C LEU A 72 -7.18 -1.50 -1.23
N SER A 73 -8.45 -1.79 -1.52
CA SER A 73 -9.59 -1.41 -0.69
C SER A 73 -10.65 -2.49 -0.71
N ILE A 74 -11.69 -2.31 0.11
CA ILE A 74 -12.85 -3.20 0.11
C ILE A 74 -13.84 -2.92 -1.03
N ASP A 75 -13.63 -1.84 -1.79
CA ASP A 75 -14.51 -1.51 -2.92
C ASP A 75 -14.65 -2.71 -3.85
N ASP A 76 -15.81 -2.85 -4.47
CA ASP A 76 -16.02 -3.91 -5.45
C ASP A 76 -15.23 -3.67 -6.73
N GLU A 77 -15.24 -4.66 -7.62
CA GLU A 77 -14.49 -4.59 -8.87
C GLU A 77 -14.89 -3.40 -9.75
N ALA A 78 -16.18 -3.17 -9.92
CA ALA A 78 -16.69 -2.08 -10.77
C ALA A 78 -16.30 -0.70 -10.21
N THR A 79 -16.42 -0.49 -8.91
CA THR A 79 -16.04 0.76 -8.24
C THR A 79 -14.54 0.99 -8.35
N THR A 80 -13.74 -0.06 -8.17
CA THR A 80 -12.29 0.00 -8.29
C THR A 80 -11.87 0.34 -9.72
N GLN A 81 -12.50 -0.28 -10.73
CA GLN A 81 -12.25 0.05 -12.13
C GLN A 81 -12.55 1.52 -12.41
N ALA A 82 -13.66 2.04 -11.88
CA ALA A 82 -14.00 3.45 -12.04
C ALA A 82 -12.96 4.38 -11.42
N THR A 83 -12.40 4.02 -10.27
CA THR A 83 -11.32 4.77 -9.61
C THR A 83 -10.06 4.77 -10.47
N ILE A 84 -9.68 3.62 -11.02
CA ILE A 84 -8.54 3.48 -11.92
C ILE A 84 -8.71 4.37 -13.14
N ASP A 85 -9.86 4.31 -13.78
CA ASP A 85 -10.15 5.09 -14.98
C ASP A 85 -10.16 6.59 -14.71
N LYS A 86 -10.81 7.00 -13.63
CA LYS A 86 -10.93 8.41 -13.26
C LYS A 86 -9.59 9.07 -12.99
N HIS A 87 -8.67 8.35 -12.37
CA HIS A 87 -7.36 8.90 -11.97
C HIS A 87 -6.21 8.45 -12.86
N GLY A 88 -6.49 7.65 -13.89
CA GLY A 88 -5.47 7.17 -14.82
C GLY A 88 -4.39 6.33 -14.15
N LEU A 89 -4.77 5.48 -13.18
CA LEU A 89 -3.80 4.70 -12.41
C LEU A 89 -3.22 3.56 -13.25
N THR A 90 -1.90 3.44 -13.26
CA THR A 90 -1.19 2.41 -14.03
C THR A 90 -0.57 1.33 -13.15
N PHE A 91 -0.56 1.52 -11.82
CA PHE A 91 -0.13 0.48 -10.89
C PHE A 91 -1.33 -0.40 -10.50
N PRO A 92 -1.09 -1.63 -9.99
CA PRO A 92 -2.17 -2.52 -9.56
C PRO A 92 -3.01 -1.92 -8.44
N VAL A 93 -4.33 -1.96 -8.60
CA VAL A 93 -5.28 -1.53 -7.59
C VAL A 93 -6.25 -2.68 -7.34
N GLY A 94 -6.22 -3.23 -6.13
CA GLY A 94 -7.03 -4.39 -5.77
C GLY A 94 -8.41 -4.01 -5.27
N HIS A 95 -9.36 -4.89 -5.54
CA HIS A 95 -10.75 -4.77 -5.10
C HIS A 95 -11.12 -5.88 -4.12
N SER A 96 -12.27 -5.73 -3.48
CA SER A 96 -12.90 -6.80 -2.68
C SER A 96 -12.03 -7.34 -1.55
N ALA A 97 -11.23 -6.46 -0.92
CA ALA A 97 -10.39 -6.85 0.19
C ALA A 97 -11.22 -7.39 1.37
N ALA A 98 -10.76 -8.48 1.96
CA ALA A 98 -11.34 -9.01 3.19
C ALA A 98 -10.80 -8.20 4.38
N ALA A 99 -11.49 -7.13 4.75
CA ALA A 99 -11.01 -6.14 5.73
C ALA A 99 -10.56 -6.78 7.04
N GLN A 100 -11.37 -7.70 7.58
CA GLN A 100 -11.04 -8.32 8.87
C GLN A 100 -9.78 -9.19 8.79
N ALA A 101 -9.63 -9.97 7.74
CA ALA A 101 -8.45 -10.81 7.53
C ALA A 101 -7.19 -9.95 7.35
N ILE A 102 -7.30 -8.85 6.63
CA ILE A 102 -6.20 -7.91 6.43
C ILE A 102 -5.83 -7.21 7.75
N ALA A 103 -6.82 -6.80 8.52
CA ALA A 103 -6.60 -6.21 9.84
C ALA A 103 -5.86 -7.19 10.78
N GLU A 104 -6.24 -8.44 10.78
CA GLU A 104 -5.59 -9.48 11.59
C GLU A 104 -4.15 -9.72 11.14
N ALA A 105 -3.90 -9.72 9.82
CA ALA A 105 -2.58 -9.98 9.26
C ALA A 105 -1.61 -8.80 9.39
N THR A 106 -2.10 -7.55 9.35
CA THR A 106 -1.26 -6.35 9.25
C THR A 106 -1.38 -5.40 10.42
N GLY A 107 -2.43 -5.48 11.21
CA GLY A 107 -2.73 -4.50 12.26
C GLY A 107 -3.47 -3.26 11.74
N ALA A 108 -3.84 -3.20 10.46
CA ALA A 108 -4.62 -2.09 9.91
C ALA A 108 -5.95 -1.95 10.66
N LEU A 109 -6.37 -0.70 10.88
CA LEU A 109 -7.63 -0.42 11.56
C LEU A 109 -8.80 -0.56 10.59
N VAL A 110 -9.89 -1.11 11.07
CA VAL A 110 -11.15 -1.21 10.30
C VAL A 110 -12.17 -0.27 10.93
N ASN A 111 -12.84 0.52 10.08
CA ASN A 111 -13.90 1.41 10.55
C ASN A 111 -15.04 0.57 11.14
N PRO A 112 -15.39 0.76 12.41
CA PRO A 112 -16.37 -0.11 13.08
C PRO A 112 -17.80 0.04 12.54
N ALA A 113 -18.12 1.18 11.97
CA ALA A 113 -19.47 1.45 11.45
C ALA A 113 -19.62 1.02 9.99
N ALA A 114 -18.62 1.32 9.14
CA ALA A 114 -18.72 1.13 7.70
C ALA A 114 -17.90 -0.04 7.16
N GLY A 115 -16.99 -0.62 7.94
CA GLY A 115 -16.24 -1.83 7.58
C GLY A 115 -15.09 -1.64 6.61
N TYR A 116 -14.80 -0.41 6.17
CA TYR A 116 -13.64 -0.19 5.32
C TYR A 116 -12.34 -0.16 6.13
N ILE A 117 -11.22 -0.41 5.43
CA ILE A 117 -9.90 -0.34 6.05
C ILE A 117 -9.47 1.14 6.12
N GLU A 118 -9.06 1.59 7.29
CA GLU A 118 -8.51 2.93 7.44
C GLU A 118 -7.17 3.03 6.69
N SER A 119 -6.79 4.25 6.32
CA SER A 119 -5.57 4.48 5.55
C SER A 119 -4.35 3.87 6.23
N THR A 120 -3.64 3.03 5.51
CA THR A 120 -2.47 2.32 6.01
C THR A 120 -1.46 2.18 4.87
N GLY A 121 -0.19 2.42 5.16
CA GLY A 121 0.84 2.32 4.13
C GLY A 121 2.07 1.57 4.62
N PHE A 122 2.67 0.81 3.72
CA PHE A 122 3.91 0.09 4.01
C PHE A 122 4.92 0.32 2.92
N VAL A 123 6.19 0.39 3.31
CA VAL A 123 7.30 0.20 2.38
C VAL A 123 7.92 -1.14 2.73
N VAL A 124 7.93 -2.05 1.78
CA VAL A 124 8.42 -3.42 1.94
C VAL A 124 9.70 -3.59 1.12
N GLY A 125 10.73 -4.13 1.74
CA GLY A 125 12.02 -4.36 1.09
C GLY A 125 12.07 -5.60 0.22
N PRO A 126 13.18 -5.78 -0.52
CA PRO A 126 13.36 -6.94 -1.42
C PRO A 126 13.36 -8.29 -0.72
N ASP A 127 13.63 -8.31 0.58
CA ASP A 127 13.60 -9.51 1.42
C ASP A 127 12.20 -9.81 1.99
N GLY A 128 11.19 -9.02 1.61
CA GLY A 128 9.82 -9.16 2.10
C GLY A 128 9.59 -8.58 3.49
N LYS A 129 10.55 -7.88 4.05
CA LYS A 129 10.42 -7.28 5.37
C LYS A 129 9.98 -5.83 5.30
N VAL A 130 9.17 -5.42 6.26
CA VAL A 130 8.69 -4.05 6.39
C VAL A 130 9.86 -3.13 6.70
N LEU A 131 9.98 -2.03 5.97
CA LEU A 131 10.93 -0.95 6.22
C LEU A 131 10.25 0.24 6.89
N VAL A 132 9.02 0.54 6.51
CA VAL A 132 8.20 1.62 7.07
C VAL A 132 6.77 1.13 7.15
N SER A 133 6.09 1.45 8.25
CA SER A 133 4.64 1.26 8.38
C SER A 133 4.00 2.54 8.90
N VAL A 134 2.87 2.93 8.28
CA VAL A 134 2.10 4.11 8.68
C VAL A 134 0.66 3.68 8.85
N TYR A 135 0.15 3.84 10.06
CA TYR A 135 -1.22 3.52 10.42
C TYR A 135 -1.97 4.80 10.73
N SER A 136 -3.09 5.03 10.05
CA SER A 136 -3.97 6.15 10.36
C SER A 136 -5.27 5.61 10.94
N SER A 137 -5.80 6.32 11.92
CA SER A 137 -7.11 6.00 12.49
C SER A 137 -8.26 6.70 11.75
N ASN A 138 -7.95 7.54 10.77
CA ASN A 138 -8.94 8.32 10.03
C ASN A 138 -8.39 8.73 8.65
N ALA A 139 -8.90 9.81 8.08
CA ALA A 139 -8.67 10.23 6.71
C ALA A 139 -7.26 10.76 6.41
N ILE A 140 -6.56 11.28 7.40
CA ILE A 140 -5.26 11.93 7.23
C ILE A 140 -4.13 11.11 7.86
N GLY A 141 -2.87 11.51 7.62
CA GLY A 141 -1.70 10.77 8.10
C GLY A 141 -1.35 9.63 7.18
N ARG A 142 -0.66 9.94 6.07
CA ARG A 142 -0.43 8.99 4.97
C ARG A 142 0.99 9.03 4.47
N LEU A 143 1.43 7.92 3.85
CA LEU A 143 2.65 7.94 3.04
C LEU A 143 2.48 8.90 1.86
N VAL A 144 3.53 9.66 1.58
CA VAL A 144 3.61 10.51 0.40
C VAL A 144 4.81 10.10 -0.46
N PRO A 145 4.73 10.24 -1.81
CA PRO A 145 5.79 9.74 -2.69
C PRO A 145 7.16 10.36 -2.43
N ASP A 146 7.23 11.65 -2.12
CA ASP A 146 8.51 12.33 -1.88
C ASP A 146 9.25 11.74 -0.68
N ASP A 147 8.53 11.39 0.38
CA ASP A 147 9.12 10.74 1.55
C ASP A 147 9.63 9.35 1.21
N VAL A 148 8.87 8.59 0.43
CA VAL A 148 9.28 7.25 -0.02
C VAL A 148 10.54 7.33 -0.89
N ILE A 149 10.58 8.24 -1.85
CA ILE A 149 11.72 8.43 -2.75
C ILE A 149 12.98 8.78 -1.93
N GLY A 150 12.87 9.74 -1.04
CA GLY A 150 13.98 10.14 -0.18
C GLY A 150 14.47 9.00 0.71
N PHE A 151 13.53 8.26 1.29
CA PHE A 151 13.85 7.12 2.15
C PHE A 151 14.54 5.99 1.39
N ILE A 152 14.05 5.61 0.21
CA ILE A 152 14.66 4.56 -0.61
C ILE A 152 16.07 4.96 -1.07
N ARG A 153 16.27 6.21 -1.45
CA ARG A 153 17.61 6.72 -1.78
C ARG A 153 18.55 6.58 -0.59
N TYR A 154 18.11 6.95 0.59
CA TYR A 154 18.87 6.81 1.81
C TYR A 154 19.24 5.34 2.09
N VAL A 155 18.28 4.43 2.02
CA VAL A 155 18.49 2.99 2.23
C VAL A 155 19.54 2.44 1.26
N ARG A 156 19.41 2.79 -0.03
CA ARG A 156 20.34 2.32 -1.06
C ARG A 156 21.76 2.84 -0.87
N GLU A 157 21.90 4.09 -0.49
CA GLU A 157 23.23 4.68 -0.20
C GLU A 157 23.89 3.93 0.97
N HIS A 158 23.14 3.60 2.00
CA HIS A 158 23.67 2.87 3.16
C HIS A 158 23.98 1.41 2.84
N GLU A 159 23.21 0.75 1.98
CA GLU A 159 23.51 -0.59 1.50
C GLU A 159 24.83 -0.61 0.70
N ARG A 160 25.07 0.39 -0.15
CA ARG A 160 26.31 0.53 -0.91
C ARG A 160 27.52 0.75 0.02
N ALA A 161 27.35 1.54 1.06
CA ALA A 161 28.41 1.81 2.03
C ALA A 161 28.75 0.59 2.88
N ALA A 162 27.78 -0.33 3.08
CA ALA A 162 27.96 -1.56 3.85
C ALA A 162 28.48 -2.74 3.01
N ALA A 163 28.50 -2.60 1.70
CA ALA A 163 28.96 -3.65 0.78
C ALA A 163 30.49 -3.73 0.71
#